data_67944f7d6fac5834645bf508347bcd30
#
_entry.id   67944f7d6fac5834645bf508347bcd30
#
_cell.length_a   1.000
_cell.length_b   1.000
_cell.length_c   1.000
_cell.angle_alpha   90.00
_cell.angle_beta   90.00
_cell.angle_gamma   90.00
#
_symmetry.space_group_name_H-M   'P 1'
#
loop_
_entity.id
_entity.type
_entity.pdbx_description
1 polymer ?
#
loop_
_entity_poly.entity_id
_entity_poly.type
_entity_poly.pdbx_seq_one_letter_code
_entity_poly.pdbx_strand_id
1 'polypeptide(L)'
;HALFIAEKIQWIEDCFKPELLTDISIVIAATNNREVNAEVSKTATRKRIPVNVVDQPDLCTFTVPSIVDRSPVIICIGTGGASPVLARMLKARLETLIPAAYGQLASLARDYRDRVKTALGKIDSRRGFWEEVFQGRVAELIFAGKKRSAQLELERMIDSTNDHNFERGEVYLVGAGPGDPDLLTFRALRLMQRADVVLYDRLVAPAIVDLVRRDAERIYVGKEKSNHVVSQGDINKLLLDLAKEGKRVLRLKGGDP
;
A
#
# COMPACT_ATOMS: atom_id res chain seq x y z
N HIS A 1 -0.67 -35.92 -1.31
CA HIS A 1 -1.47 -36.95 -2.05
C HIS A 1 -2.66 -36.35 -2.82
N ALA A 2 -3.48 -35.48 -2.23
CA ALA A 2 -4.67 -34.94 -2.91
C ALA A 2 -4.33 -34.12 -4.17
N LEU A 3 -3.25 -33.33 -4.16
CA LEU A 3 -2.80 -32.54 -5.33
C LEU A 3 -2.24 -33.41 -6.44
N PHE A 4 -1.59 -34.51 -6.11
CA PHE A 4 -1.09 -35.49 -7.08
C PHE A 4 -2.24 -36.23 -7.77
N ILE A 5 -3.24 -36.71 -6.97
CA ILE A 5 -4.45 -37.35 -7.50
C ILE A 5 -5.25 -36.40 -8.40
N ALA A 6 -5.22 -35.09 -8.11
CA ALA A 6 -5.88 -34.07 -8.95
C ALA A 6 -5.03 -33.62 -10.15
N GLU A 7 -3.91 -34.29 -10.45
CA GLU A 7 -2.96 -33.96 -11.53
C GLU A 7 -2.42 -32.51 -11.48
N LYS A 8 -2.43 -31.91 -10.29
CA LYS A 8 -1.94 -30.54 -10.09
C LYS A 8 -0.46 -30.45 -9.81
N ILE A 9 0.18 -31.59 -9.53
CA ILE A 9 1.64 -31.71 -9.33
C ILE A 9 2.15 -32.95 -10.06
N GLN A 10 3.39 -32.84 -10.55
CA GLN A 10 4.15 -33.98 -11.03
C GLN A 10 5.02 -34.51 -9.88
N TRP A 11 4.88 -35.76 -9.55
CA TRP A 11 5.75 -36.46 -8.58
C TRP A 11 6.89 -37.15 -9.30
N ILE A 12 8.13 -36.86 -8.89
CA ILE A 12 9.33 -37.51 -9.39
C ILE A 12 10.03 -38.17 -8.19
N GLU A 13 10.05 -39.49 -8.15
CA GLU A 13 10.70 -40.26 -7.09
C GLU A 13 12.15 -40.52 -7.48
N ASP A 14 13.01 -39.51 -7.32
CA ASP A 14 14.43 -39.57 -7.64
C ASP A 14 15.24 -38.65 -6.71
N CYS A 15 16.56 -38.86 -6.65
CA CYS A 15 17.49 -37.93 -6.07
C CYS A 15 17.58 -36.67 -6.93
N PHE A 16 17.98 -35.54 -6.28
CA PHE A 16 18.17 -34.28 -7.02
C PHE A 16 19.23 -34.49 -8.13
N LYS A 17 18.91 -34.00 -9.32
CA LYS A 17 19.79 -33.91 -10.48
C LYS A 17 19.63 -32.52 -11.12
N PRO A 18 20.72 -31.90 -11.63
CA PRO A 18 20.66 -30.56 -12.25
C PRO A 18 19.67 -30.42 -13.41
N GLU A 19 19.38 -31.53 -14.11
CA GLU A 19 18.43 -31.58 -15.23
C GLU A 19 16.98 -31.35 -14.78
N LEU A 20 16.64 -31.67 -13.53
CA LEU A 20 15.33 -31.42 -12.95
C LEU A 20 14.99 -29.93 -12.87
N LEU A 21 15.99 -29.05 -12.97
CA LEU A 21 15.81 -27.60 -13.03
C LEU A 21 15.71 -27.06 -14.46
N THR A 22 15.31 -27.86 -15.41
CA THR A 22 15.01 -27.40 -16.78
C THR A 22 13.59 -26.87 -16.82
N ASP A 23 13.39 -25.67 -17.39
CA ASP A 23 12.10 -24.97 -17.51
C ASP A 23 11.43 -24.65 -16.15
N ILE A 24 12.23 -24.54 -15.09
CA ILE A 24 11.76 -24.18 -13.75
C ILE A 24 11.93 -22.68 -13.51
N SER A 25 10.88 -22.03 -13.01
CA SER A 25 10.88 -20.59 -12.71
C SER A 25 11.28 -20.26 -11.27
N ILE A 26 11.10 -21.19 -10.33
CA ILE A 26 11.40 -21.02 -8.91
C ILE A 26 11.68 -22.38 -8.26
N VAL A 27 12.59 -22.41 -7.29
CA VAL A 27 12.97 -23.63 -6.57
C VAL A 27 12.81 -23.43 -5.06
N ILE A 28 12.28 -24.44 -4.39
CA ILE A 28 12.27 -24.56 -2.93
C ILE A 28 12.96 -25.89 -2.56
N ALA A 29 14.10 -25.82 -1.87
CA ALA A 29 14.78 -26.98 -1.32
C ALA A 29 14.37 -27.18 0.14
N ALA A 30 13.76 -28.32 0.44
CA ALA A 30 13.22 -28.63 1.77
C ALA A 30 13.67 -30.02 2.24
N THR A 31 14.93 -30.39 1.95
CA THR A 31 15.48 -31.66 2.39
C THR A 31 16.19 -31.51 3.75
N ASN A 32 16.36 -32.61 4.47
CA ASN A 32 17.15 -32.66 5.69
C ASN A 32 18.67 -32.84 5.42
N ASN A 33 19.08 -32.94 4.15
CA ASN A 33 20.49 -33.08 3.75
C ASN A 33 21.04 -31.72 3.27
N ARG A 34 21.97 -31.12 4.05
CA ARG A 34 22.57 -29.83 3.74
C ARG A 34 23.39 -29.83 2.44
N GLU A 35 24.04 -30.93 2.11
CA GLU A 35 24.86 -31.04 0.90
C GLU A 35 23.97 -30.99 -0.35
N VAL A 36 22.85 -31.73 -0.34
CA VAL A 36 21.84 -31.68 -1.40
C VAL A 36 21.24 -30.28 -1.54
N ASN A 37 20.87 -29.67 -0.43
CA ASN A 37 20.36 -28.31 -0.43
C ASN A 37 21.34 -27.28 -1.00
N ALA A 38 22.63 -27.41 -0.67
CA ALA A 38 23.70 -26.56 -1.21
C ALA A 38 23.89 -26.78 -2.72
N GLU A 39 23.81 -28.02 -3.20
CA GLU A 39 23.90 -28.35 -4.63
C GLU A 39 22.71 -27.77 -5.41
N VAL A 40 21.48 -27.89 -4.86
CA VAL A 40 20.27 -27.29 -5.43
C VAL A 40 20.46 -25.78 -5.55
N SER A 41 20.87 -25.11 -4.45
CA SER A 41 21.10 -23.67 -4.42
C SER A 41 22.13 -23.23 -5.45
N LYS A 42 23.30 -23.88 -5.50
CA LYS A 42 24.37 -23.60 -6.47
C LYS A 42 23.90 -23.78 -7.91
N THR A 43 23.15 -24.82 -8.17
CA THR A 43 22.64 -25.12 -9.52
C THR A 43 21.59 -24.11 -9.96
N ALA A 44 20.63 -23.81 -9.09
CA ALA A 44 19.59 -22.79 -9.33
C ALA A 44 20.22 -21.41 -9.58
N THR A 45 21.16 -21.00 -8.74
CA THR A 45 21.86 -19.71 -8.87
C THR A 45 22.61 -19.60 -10.20
N ARG A 46 23.31 -20.64 -10.63
CA ARG A 46 23.97 -20.66 -11.95
C ARG A 46 23.00 -20.52 -13.11
N LYS A 47 21.82 -21.14 -12.98
CA LYS A 47 20.72 -21.02 -13.98
C LYS A 47 19.90 -19.75 -13.84
N ARG A 48 20.23 -18.86 -12.88
CA ARG A 48 19.48 -17.63 -12.53
C ARG A 48 18.02 -17.91 -12.13
N ILE A 49 17.78 -19.04 -11.49
CA ILE A 49 16.49 -19.43 -10.96
C ILE A 49 16.44 -19.02 -9.49
N PRO A 50 15.43 -18.23 -9.04
CA PRO A 50 15.23 -17.93 -7.63
C PRO A 50 15.14 -19.21 -6.79
N VAL A 51 15.90 -19.28 -5.70
CA VAL A 51 15.93 -20.44 -4.80
C VAL A 51 15.73 -20.04 -3.35
N ASN A 52 14.85 -20.77 -2.67
CA ASN A 52 14.69 -20.74 -1.22
C ASN A 52 15.09 -22.10 -0.64
N VAL A 53 15.95 -22.12 0.36
CA VAL A 53 16.35 -23.30 1.11
C VAL A 53 15.79 -23.17 2.52
N VAL A 54 14.93 -24.12 2.90
CA VAL A 54 14.25 -24.08 4.20
C VAL A 54 15.29 -24.16 5.32
N ASP A 55 15.17 -23.26 6.31
CA ASP A 55 16.06 -23.13 7.48
C ASP A 55 17.55 -22.87 7.18
N GLN A 56 17.90 -22.49 5.93
CA GLN A 56 19.27 -22.16 5.51
C GLN A 56 19.31 -20.83 4.74
N PRO A 57 19.21 -19.69 5.41
CA PRO A 57 19.14 -18.36 4.76
C PRO A 57 20.34 -18.02 3.89
N ASP A 58 21.53 -18.53 4.25
CA ASP A 58 22.78 -18.37 3.52
C ASP A 58 22.75 -18.98 2.11
N LEU A 59 21.88 -19.93 1.88
CA LEU A 59 21.68 -20.60 0.58
C LEU A 59 20.49 -20.04 -0.22
N CYS A 60 19.80 -19.04 0.30
CA CYS A 60 18.61 -18.46 -0.32
C CYS A 60 18.95 -17.27 -1.21
N THR A 61 18.32 -17.16 -2.37
CA THR A 61 18.28 -15.93 -3.16
C THR A 61 17.00 -15.11 -2.91
N PHE A 62 15.99 -15.72 -2.30
CA PHE A 62 14.78 -15.05 -1.78
C PHE A 62 14.29 -15.76 -0.53
N THR A 63 13.52 -15.06 0.30
CA THR A 63 12.85 -15.63 1.47
C THR A 63 11.34 -15.60 1.28
N VAL A 64 10.65 -16.65 1.73
CA VAL A 64 9.18 -16.71 1.72
C VAL A 64 8.65 -15.84 2.88
N PRO A 65 7.88 -14.79 2.60
CA PRO A 65 7.35 -13.92 3.65
C PRO A 65 6.19 -14.59 4.40
N SER A 66 5.88 -14.09 5.60
CA SER A 66 4.59 -14.38 6.22
C SER A 66 3.48 -13.64 5.47
N ILE A 67 2.42 -14.34 5.08
CA ILE A 67 1.37 -13.82 4.21
C ILE A 67 0.06 -13.67 4.99
N VAL A 68 -0.54 -12.47 4.91
CA VAL A 68 -1.95 -12.22 5.23
C VAL A 68 -2.72 -12.23 3.92
N ASP A 69 -3.48 -13.29 3.69
CA ASP A 69 -4.26 -13.46 2.47
C ASP A 69 -5.70 -12.97 2.69
N ARG A 70 -6.07 -11.96 1.93
CA ARG A 70 -7.42 -11.40 1.78
C ARG A 70 -7.75 -11.28 0.30
N SER A 71 -7.40 -12.28 -0.48
CA SER A 71 -7.45 -12.24 -1.94
C SER A 71 -8.64 -11.46 -2.51
N PRO A 72 -8.40 -10.55 -3.46
CA PRO A 72 -7.14 -10.29 -4.18
C PRO A 72 -6.14 -9.38 -3.44
N VAL A 73 -6.41 -8.95 -2.21
CA VAL A 73 -5.47 -8.19 -1.36
C VAL A 73 -4.53 -9.17 -0.66
N ILE A 74 -3.23 -9.00 -0.86
CA ILE A 74 -2.18 -9.81 -0.23
C ILE A 74 -1.20 -8.88 0.48
N ILE A 75 -0.89 -9.19 1.74
CA ILE A 75 0.11 -8.44 2.53
C ILE A 75 1.22 -9.40 2.91
N CYS A 76 2.44 -9.05 2.53
CA CYS A 76 3.64 -9.85 2.77
C CYS A 76 4.52 -9.18 3.83
N ILE A 77 4.97 -9.95 4.82
CA ILE A 77 5.81 -9.48 5.92
C ILE A 77 7.11 -10.27 5.90
N GLY A 78 8.19 -9.59 5.53
CA GLY A 78 9.54 -10.14 5.54
C GLY A 78 10.40 -9.47 6.59
N THR A 79 11.30 -10.23 7.23
CA THR A 79 12.31 -9.73 8.17
C THR A 79 13.74 -9.93 7.64
N GLY A 80 13.89 -10.22 6.34
CA GLY A 80 15.21 -10.53 5.76
C GLY A 80 15.88 -11.76 6.35
N GLY A 81 15.09 -12.71 6.90
CA GLY A 81 15.63 -13.88 7.61
C GLY A 81 15.97 -13.63 9.09
N ALA A 82 15.93 -12.37 9.55
CA ALA A 82 16.36 -12.01 10.90
C ALA A 82 15.48 -12.59 12.02
N SER A 83 14.16 -12.64 11.83
CA SER A 83 13.25 -13.13 12.89
C SER A 83 11.91 -13.64 12.35
N PRO A 84 11.77 -14.95 12.12
CA PRO A 84 10.48 -15.56 11.75
C PRO A 84 9.38 -15.33 12.80
N VAL A 85 9.78 -15.27 14.08
CA VAL A 85 8.85 -15.00 15.21
C VAL A 85 8.24 -13.60 15.10
N LEU A 86 9.06 -12.58 14.81
CA LEU A 86 8.58 -11.22 14.61
C LEU A 86 7.63 -11.12 13.42
N ALA A 87 7.97 -11.75 12.29
CA ALA A 87 7.11 -11.80 11.10
C ALA A 87 5.74 -12.42 11.43
N ARG A 88 5.71 -13.51 12.21
CA ARG A 88 4.47 -14.17 12.66
C ARG A 88 3.65 -13.30 13.60
N MET A 89 4.30 -12.59 14.53
CA MET A 89 3.61 -11.65 15.44
C MET A 89 2.96 -10.50 14.67
N LEU A 90 3.68 -9.92 13.71
CA LEU A 90 3.15 -8.85 12.85
C LEU A 90 2.00 -9.36 11.98
N LYS A 91 2.13 -10.59 11.43
CA LYS A 91 1.04 -11.24 10.70
C LYS A 91 -0.22 -11.32 11.56
N ALA A 92 -0.14 -11.86 12.77
CA ALA A 92 -1.28 -12.00 13.68
C ALA A 92 -1.96 -10.64 13.97
N ARG A 93 -1.16 -9.59 14.19
CA ARG A 93 -1.67 -8.21 14.36
C ARG A 93 -2.42 -7.72 13.11
N LEU A 94 -1.83 -7.89 11.93
CA LEU A 94 -2.45 -7.44 10.68
C LEU A 94 -3.72 -8.24 10.35
N GLU A 95 -3.79 -9.52 10.69
CA GLU A 95 -4.99 -10.34 10.52
C GLU A 95 -6.19 -9.82 11.32
N THR A 96 -5.97 -9.20 12.48
CA THR A 96 -7.04 -8.57 13.27
C THR A 96 -7.44 -7.20 12.73
N LEU A 97 -6.51 -6.45 12.14
CA LEU A 97 -6.76 -5.11 11.60
C LEU A 97 -7.36 -5.13 10.19
N ILE A 98 -7.11 -6.20 9.43
CA ILE A 98 -7.49 -6.31 8.02
C ILE A 98 -8.40 -7.52 7.83
N PRO A 99 -9.72 -7.37 8.05
CA PRO A 99 -10.68 -8.45 7.88
C PRO A 99 -10.85 -8.87 6.41
N ALA A 100 -11.40 -10.07 6.19
CA ALA A 100 -11.63 -10.64 4.85
C ALA A 100 -12.49 -9.74 3.94
N ALA A 101 -13.29 -8.85 4.51
CA ALA A 101 -14.12 -7.89 3.78
C ALA A 101 -13.30 -6.96 2.86
N TYR A 102 -12.01 -6.69 3.16
CA TYR A 102 -11.13 -5.94 2.23
C TYR A 102 -10.94 -6.65 0.89
N GLY A 103 -10.84 -7.98 0.89
CA GLY A 103 -10.79 -8.76 -0.35
C GLY A 103 -12.07 -8.62 -1.18
N GLN A 104 -13.22 -8.61 -0.51
CA GLN A 104 -14.52 -8.40 -1.18
C GLN A 104 -14.61 -6.99 -1.77
N LEU A 105 -14.15 -5.98 -1.04
CA LEU A 105 -14.11 -4.59 -1.48
C LEU A 105 -13.18 -4.41 -2.70
N ALA A 106 -12.01 -5.03 -2.68
CA ALA A 106 -11.07 -5.02 -3.80
C ALA A 106 -11.63 -5.76 -5.03
N SER A 107 -12.33 -6.88 -4.82
CA SER A 107 -13.00 -7.60 -5.92
C SER A 107 -14.10 -6.74 -6.54
N LEU A 108 -14.92 -6.08 -5.73
CA LEU A 108 -15.94 -5.16 -6.20
C LEU A 108 -15.31 -4.03 -7.05
N ALA A 109 -14.23 -3.44 -6.56
CA ALA A 109 -13.51 -2.39 -7.30
C ALA A 109 -12.97 -2.88 -8.64
N ARG A 110 -12.43 -4.09 -8.70
CA ARG A 110 -11.96 -4.70 -9.94
C ARG A 110 -13.09 -4.87 -10.95
N ASP A 111 -14.23 -5.38 -10.48
CA ASP A 111 -15.38 -5.70 -11.33
C ASP A 111 -16.02 -4.44 -11.95
N TYR A 112 -15.92 -3.29 -11.28
CA TYR A 112 -16.47 -2.01 -11.75
C TYR A 112 -15.43 -1.06 -12.34
N ARG A 113 -14.16 -1.45 -12.39
CA ARG A 113 -13.04 -0.59 -12.82
C ARG A 113 -13.27 0.06 -14.19
N ASP A 114 -13.71 -0.72 -15.16
CA ASP A 114 -13.90 -0.24 -16.52
C ASP A 114 -15.10 0.68 -16.65
N ARG A 115 -16.20 0.41 -15.92
CA ARG A 115 -17.36 1.32 -15.87
C ARG A 115 -16.96 2.68 -15.28
N VAL A 116 -16.23 2.69 -14.17
CA VAL A 116 -15.72 3.93 -13.55
C VAL A 116 -14.76 4.67 -14.49
N LYS A 117 -13.90 3.94 -15.21
CA LYS A 117 -12.99 4.53 -16.21
C LYS A 117 -13.74 5.20 -17.35
N THR A 118 -14.86 4.62 -17.78
CA THR A 118 -15.71 5.18 -18.85
C THR A 118 -16.49 6.41 -18.33
N ALA A 119 -17.04 6.34 -17.13
CA ALA A 119 -17.81 7.44 -16.53
C ALA A 119 -16.93 8.64 -16.13
N LEU A 120 -15.71 8.38 -15.67
CA LEU A 120 -14.78 9.40 -15.18
C LEU A 120 -13.50 9.42 -16.03
N GLY A 121 -13.41 10.39 -16.95
CA GLY A 121 -12.28 10.51 -17.89
C GLY A 121 -10.94 10.86 -17.23
N LYS A 122 -10.94 11.77 -16.24
CA LYS A 122 -9.74 12.26 -15.57
C LYS A 122 -9.25 11.30 -14.48
N ILE A 123 -7.92 11.19 -14.31
CA ILE A 123 -7.28 10.30 -13.32
C ILE A 123 -7.63 10.74 -11.90
N ASP A 124 -7.60 12.04 -11.61
CA ASP A 124 -7.84 12.58 -10.26
C ASP A 124 -9.30 12.39 -9.84
N SER A 125 -10.26 12.59 -10.75
CA SER A 125 -11.67 12.30 -10.47
C SER A 125 -11.89 10.81 -10.16
N ARG A 126 -11.22 9.90 -10.87
CA ARG A 126 -11.27 8.45 -10.58
C ARG A 126 -10.67 8.10 -9.24
N ARG A 127 -9.56 8.77 -8.87
CA ARG A 127 -8.94 8.58 -7.55
C ARG A 127 -9.88 9.02 -6.44
N GLY A 128 -10.42 10.24 -6.52
CA GLY A 128 -11.39 10.76 -5.54
C GLY A 128 -12.63 9.85 -5.41
N PHE A 129 -13.16 9.38 -6.51
CA PHE A 129 -14.26 8.41 -6.52
C PHE A 129 -13.92 7.12 -5.75
N TRP A 130 -12.78 6.49 -6.04
CA TRP A 130 -12.39 5.26 -5.35
C TRP A 130 -12.09 5.47 -3.87
N GLU A 131 -11.52 6.61 -3.50
CA GLU A 131 -11.32 6.96 -2.09
C GLU A 131 -12.66 7.08 -1.35
N GLU A 132 -13.67 7.68 -1.97
CA GLU A 132 -15.01 7.75 -1.40
C GLU A 132 -15.66 6.37 -1.30
N VAL A 133 -15.53 5.53 -2.32
CA VAL A 133 -16.00 4.14 -2.30
C VAL A 133 -15.36 3.35 -1.15
N PHE A 134 -14.04 3.49 -0.95
CA PHE A 134 -13.30 2.70 0.05
C PHE A 134 -13.43 3.23 1.48
N GLN A 135 -13.85 4.46 1.67
CA GLN A 135 -13.98 5.10 2.99
C GLN A 135 -15.44 5.45 3.35
N GLY A 136 -16.36 5.33 2.40
CA GLY A 136 -17.74 5.73 2.53
C GLY A 136 -18.72 4.55 2.65
N ARG A 137 -19.94 4.82 2.25
CA ARG A 137 -21.11 3.93 2.40
C ARG A 137 -20.93 2.55 1.77
N VAL A 138 -20.27 2.47 0.61
CA VAL A 138 -20.04 1.19 -0.08
C VAL A 138 -19.16 0.28 0.77
N ALA A 139 -18.07 0.80 1.33
CA ALA A 139 -17.20 0.04 2.23
C ALA A 139 -17.94 -0.42 3.49
N GLU A 140 -18.72 0.47 4.13
CA GLU A 140 -19.54 0.12 5.30
C GLU A 140 -20.48 -1.05 5.01
N LEU A 141 -21.15 -1.04 3.85
CA LEU A 141 -22.06 -2.11 3.44
C LEU A 141 -21.31 -3.44 3.21
N ILE A 142 -20.11 -3.40 2.62
CA ILE A 142 -19.27 -4.60 2.45
C ILE A 142 -18.84 -5.15 3.82
N PHE A 143 -18.38 -4.29 4.74
CA PHE A 143 -17.99 -4.70 6.09
C PHE A 143 -19.17 -5.24 6.91
N ALA A 144 -20.40 -4.76 6.62
CA ALA A 144 -21.62 -5.30 7.19
C ALA A 144 -22.15 -6.57 6.49
N GLY A 145 -21.42 -7.13 5.51
CA GLY A 145 -21.82 -8.32 4.75
C GLY A 145 -22.94 -8.09 3.72
N LYS A 146 -23.35 -6.83 3.48
CA LYS A 146 -24.45 -6.45 2.60
C LYS A 146 -24.00 -6.23 1.16
N LYS A 147 -23.39 -7.25 0.54
CA LYS A 147 -22.75 -7.16 -0.80
C LYS A 147 -23.69 -6.59 -1.87
N ARG A 148 -24.96 -7.06 -1.92
CA ARG A 148 -25.92 -6.58 -2.94
C ARG A 148 -26.22 -5.07 -2.78
N SER A 149 -26.41 -4.61 -1.55
CA SER A 149 -26.63 -3.19 -1.27
C SER A 149 -25.41 -2.34 -1.60
N ALA A 150 -24.20 -2.85 -1.38
CA ALA A 150 -22.97 -2.19 -1.76
C ALA A 150 -22.84 -2.03 -3.28
N GLN A 151 -23.23 -3.06 -4.04
CA GLN A 151 -23.26 -2.98 -5.51
C GLN A 151 -24.22 -1.91 -6.01
N LEU A 152 -25.45 -1.91 -5.49
CA LEU A 152 -26.45 -0.91 -5.86
C LEU A 152 -26.01 0.52 -5.53
N GLU A 153 -25.38 0.72 -4.37
CA GLU A 153 -24.86 2.03 -3.98
C GLU A 153 -23.71 2.47 -4.89
N LEU A 154 -22.80 1.56 -5.24
CA LEU A 154 -21.72 1.85 -6.18
C LEU A 154 -22.26 2.22 -7.58
N GLU A 155 -23.28 1.49 -8.06
CA GLU A 155 -23.94 1.79 -9.34
C GLU A 155 -24.57 3.18 -9.31
N ARG A 156 -25.29 3.51 -8.22
CA ARG A 156 -25.86 4.84 -8.02
C ARG A 156 -24.78 5.94 -8.03
N MET A 157 -23.67 5.71 -7.37
CA MET A 157 -22.53 6.66 -7.37
C MET A 157 -21.96 6.86 -8.79
N ILE A 158 -21.83 5.78 -9.57
CA ILE A 158 -21.34 5.87 -10.96
C ILE A 158 -22.32 6.65 -11.82
N ASP A 159 -23.62 6.38 -11.71
CA ASP A 159 -24.65 7.02 -12.53
C ASP A 159 -24.81 8.52 -12.17
N SER A 160 -24.52 8.89 -10.92
CA SER A 160 -24.56 10.29 -10.46
C SER A 160 -23.23 11.04 -10.60
N THR A 161 -22.24 10.52 -11.32
CA THR A 161 -20.91 11.16 -11.47
C THR A 161 -20.96 12.55 -12.10
N ASN A 162 -21.98 12.86 -12.90
CA ASN A 162 -22.17 14.19 -13.49
C ASN A 162 -22.56 15.24 -12.44
N ASP A 163 -23.18 14.82 -11.32
CA ASP A 163 -23.64 15.69 -10.23
C ASP A 163 -22.62 15.78 -9.08
N HIS A 164 -21.70 14.80 -8.98
CA HIS A 164 -20.67 14.77 -7.95
C HIS A 164 -19.38 15.42 -8.44
N ASN A 165 -19.05 16.55 -7.88
CA ASN A 165 -17.77 17.21 -8.10
C ASN A 165 -16.70 16.57 -7.19
N PHE A 166 -16.11 15.45 -7.63
CA PHE A 166 -14.97 14.79 -6.95
C PHE A 166 -13.68 15.63 -7.00
N GLU A 167 -13.71 16.77 -7.69
CA GLU A 167 -12.60 17.71 -7.83
C GLU A 167 -12.66 18.85 -6.80
N ARG A 168 -13.49 18.75 -5.74
CA ARG A 168 -13.49 19.75 -4.68
C ARG A 168 -12.16 19.74 -3.96
N GLY A 169 -11.42 20.82 -4.12
CA GLY A 169 -10.21 21.05 -3.34
C GLY A 169 -10.56 21.30 -1.86
N GLU A 170 -9.66 20.86 -1.01
CA GLU A 170 -9.79 20.99 0.43
C GLU A 170 -8.50 21.58 1.01
N VAL A 171 -8.61 22.36 2.07
CA VAL A 171 -7.45 22.86 2.82
C VAL A 171 -7.48 22.28 4.23
N TYR A 172 -6.41 21.62 4.61
CA TYR A 172 -6.20 21.06 5.95
C TYR A 172 -5.14 21.86 6.70
N LEU A 173 -5.45 22.32 7.89
CA LEU A 173 -4.47 22.90 8.82
C LEU A 173 -4.11 21.83 9.85
N VAL A 174 -2.84 21.43 9.89
CA VAL A 174 -2.36 20.31 10.70
C VAL A 174 -1.16 20.74 11.52
N GLY A 175 -1.20 20.51 12.83
CA GLY A 175 -0.05 20.65 13.71
C GLY A 175 0.88 19.44 13.60
N ALA A 176 2.18 19.69 13.44
CA ALA A 176 3.20 18.66 13.34
C ALA A 176 3.68 18.14 14.72
N GLY A 177 3.14 18.68 15.82
CA GLY A 177 3.63 18.35 17.17
C GLY A 177 5.08 18.84 17.40
N PRO A 178 5.73 18.36 18.48
CA PRO A 178 7.08 18.79 18.86
C PRO A 178 8.20 18.18 18.02
N GLY A 179 7.88 17.35 17.02
CA GLY A 179 8.86 16.74 16.12
C GLY A 179 9.01 15.23 16.24
N ASP A 180 8.43 14.61 17.26
CA ASP A 180 8.39 13.18 17.43
C ASP A 180 7.19 12.59 16.65
N PRO A 181 7.42 11.67 15.69
CA PRO A 181 6.37 11.00 14.93
C PRO A 181 5.31 10.30 15.78
N ASP A 182 5.70 9.73 16.93
CA ASP A 182 4.80 8.99 17.81
C ASP A 182 3.80 9.92 18.54
N LEU A 183 4.04 11.23 18.54
CA LEU A 183 3.14 12.24 19.10
C LEU A 183 2.17 12.84 18.08
N LEU A 184 2.20 12.40 16.83
CA LEU A 184 1.20 12.77 15.85
C LEU A 184 -0.15 12.13 16.16
N THR A 185 -1.21 12.92 16.02
CA THR A 185 -2.55 12.34 16.09
C THR A 185 -2.81 11.46 14.87
N PHE A 186 -3.59 10.38 15.03
CA PHE A 186 -4.02 9.55 13.90
C PHE A 186 -4.77 10.34 12.82
N ARG A 187 -5.45 11.43 13.21
CA ARG A 187 -6.11 12.32 12.25
C ARG A 187 -5.08 13.09 11.43
N ALA A 188 -4.04 13.63 12.05
CA ALA A 188 -2.97 14.34 11.35
C ALA A 188 -2.31 13.41 10.32
N LEU A 189 -1.93 12.20 10.74
CA LEU A 189 -1.31 11.21 9.85
C LEU A 189 -2.22 10.85 8.67
N ARG A 190 -3.52 10.61 8.90
CA ARG A 190 -4.46 10.31 7.80
C ARG A 190 -4.58 11.48 6.82
N LEU A 191 -4.62 12.73 7.28
CA LEU A 191 -4.68 13.91 6.41
C LEU A 191 -3.38 14.07 5.61
N MET A 192 -2.22 13.84 6.22
CA MET A 192 -0.91 13.85 5.54
C MET A 192 -0.82 12.80 4.43
N GLN A 193 -1.40 11.60 4.66
CA GLN A 193 -1.45 10.53 3.68
C GLN A 193 -2.47 10.76 2.57
N ARG A 194 -3.41 11.71 2.72
CA ARG A 194 -4.43 12.06 1.73
C ARG A 194 -4.10 13.31 0.93
N ALA A 195 -3.22 14.16 1.42
CA ALA A 195 -2.89 15.43 0.79
C ALA A 195 -2.21 15.24 -0.58
N ASP A 196 -2.59 16.06 -1.54
CA ASP A 196 -1.96 16.13 -2.87
C ASP A 196 -0.77 17.09 -2.85
N VAL A 197 -0.87 18.16 -2.03
CA VAL A 197 0.18 19.16 -1.82
C VAL A 197 0.32 19.43 -0.33
N VAL A 198 1.57 19.49 0.15
CA VAL A 198 1.88 19.80 1.56
C VAL A 198 2.80 21.01 1.62
N LEU A 199 2.30 22.09 2.25
CA LEU A 199 3.09 23.28 2.57
C LEU A 199 3.63 23.14 4.00
N TYR A 200 4.95 23.24 4.15
CA TYR A 200 5.60 23.08 5.46
C TYR A 200 6.70 24.13 5.67
N ASP A 201 7.07 24.38 6.92
CA ASP A 201 8.11 25.33 7.30
C ASP A 201 9.25 24.66 8.07
N ARG A 202 10.26 25.44 8.44
CA ARG A 202 11.48 24.99 9.11
C ARG A 202 11.25 24.32 10.47
N LEU A 203 10.14 24.62 11.14
CA LEU A 203 9.83 24.07 12.47
C LEU A 203 9.28 22.64 12.41
N VAL A 204 8.92 22.17 11.22
CA VAL A 204 8.47 20.79 11.02
C VAL A 204 9.68 19.87 10.91
N ALA A 205 9.80 18.91 11.81
CA ALA A 205 10.91 17.95 11.78
C ALA A 205 10.90 17.10 10.49
N PRO A 206 12.06 16.80 9.89
CA PRO A 206 12.16 15.99 8.67
C PRO A 206 11.43 14.64 8.79
N ALA A 207 11.54 13.96 9.95
CA ALA A 207 10.87 12.69 10.21
C ALA A 207 9.33 12.78 10.11
N ILE A 208 8.75 13.94 10.40
CA ILE A 208 7.32 14.19 10.22
C ILE A 208 7.00 14.41 8.73
N VAL A 209 7.82 15.19 8.02
CA VAL A 209 7.63 15.43 6.57
C VAL A 209 7.72 14.12 5.77
N ASP A 210 8.55 13.17 6.22
CA ASP A 210 8.73 11.86 5.58
C ASP A 210 7.49 10.95 5.71
N LEU A 211 6.59 11.24 6.65
CA LEU A 211 5.30 10.55 6.78
C LEU A 211 4.25 11.00 5.74
N VAL A 212 4.50 12.08 5.02
CA VAL A 212 3.66 12.49 3.89
C VAL A 212 3.78 11.43 2.78
N ARG A 213 2.67 11.14 2.09
CA ARG A 213 2.72 10.17 1.01
C ARG A 213 3.74 10.57 -0.06
N ARG A 214 4.38 9.57 -0.70
CA ARG A 214 5.56 9.78 -1.57
C ARG A 214 5.29 10.65 -2.79
N ASP A 215 4.10 10.54 -3.35
CA ASP A 215 3.69 11.23 -4.57
C ASP A 215 3.05 12.61 -4.32
N ALA A 216 2.95 13.05 -3.05
CA ALA A 216 2.50 14.40 -2.74
C ALA A 216 3.58 15.43 -3.08
N GLU A 217 3.16 16.54 -3.67
CA GLU A 217 4.01 17.71 -3.88
C GLU A 217 4.35 18.34 -2.52
N ARG A 218 5.65 18.64 -2.28
CA ARG A 218 6.12 19.21 -1.02
C ARG A 218 6.66 20.61 -1.28
N ILE A 219 5.99 21.62 -0.74
CA ILE A 219 6.35 23.04 -0.91
C ILE A 219 6.86 23.57 0.43
N TYR A 220 8.14 23.98 0.43
CA TYR A 220 8.72 24.65 1.59
C TYR A 220 8.33 26.12 1.59
N VAL A 221 7.72 26.60 2.67
CA VAL A 221 7.26 28.00 2.83
C VAL A 221 7.90 28.68 4.05
N GLY A 222 8.98 28.11 4.59
CA GLY A 222 9.72 28.69 5.70
C GLY A 222 10.60 29.88 5.27
N LYS A 223 11.06 30.65 6.26
CA LYS A 223 12.01 31.76 6.03
C LYS A 223 13.39 31.18 5.72
N GLU A 224 13.91 31.40 4.52
CA GLU A 224 15.34 31.22 4.23
C GLU A 224 16.11 32.51 4.50
N LYS A 225 17.40 32.36 4.87
CA LYS A 225 18.28 33.49 5.20
C LYS A 225 18.63 34.41 4.02
N SER A 226 18.22 34.06 2.81
CA SER A 226 18.47 34.80 1.58
C SER A 226 17.17 35.10 0.82
N ASN A 227 16.67 36.30 0.99
CA ASN A 227 15.89 37.09 0.01
C ASN A 227 14.60 36.56 -0.60
N HIS A 228 13.65 36.04 0.11
CA HIS A 228 12.20 36.22 -0.15
C HIS A 228 11.42 35.56 1.00
N VAL A 229 11.03 36.40 1.93
CA VAL A 229 10.08 35.98 2.99
C VAL A 229 8.73 35.79 2.33
N VAL A 230 8.28 34.55 2.15
CA VAL A 230 6.90 34.29 1.77
C VAL A 230 6.01 34.83 2.89
N SER A 231 5.22 35.85 2.60
CA SER A 231 4.33 36.44 3.59
C SER A 231 3.19 35.48 3.95
N GLN A 232 2.60 35.62 5.13
CA GLN A 232 1.43 34.81 5.50
C GLN A 232 0.28 34.98 4.47
N GLY A 233 0.16 36.20 3.88
CA GLY A 233 -0.81 36.46 2.81
C GLY A 233 -0.55 35.64 1.55
N ASP A 234 0.72 35.51 1.15
CA ASP A 234 1.09 34.71 -0.02
C ASP A 234 0.88 33.21 0.23
N ILE A 235 1.17 32.72 1.46
CA ILE A 235 0.86 31.33 1.86
C ILE A 235 -0.64 31.07 1.78
N ASN A 236 -1.45 31.98 2.32
CA ASN A 236 -2.91 31.83 2.29
C ASN A 236 -3.45 31.85 0.86
N LYS A 237 -2.90 32.73 0.01
CA LYS A 237 -3.24 32.76 -1.42
C LYS A 237 -2.87 31.46 -2.13
N LEU A 238 -1.66 30.95 -1.90
CA LEU A 238 -1.21 29.68 -2.48
C LEU A 238 -2.11 28.50 -2.06
N LEU A 239 -2.48 28.42 -0.77
CA LEU A 239 -3.39 27.40 -0.28
C LEU A 239 -4.75 27.47 -1.00
N LEU A 240 -5.27 28.68 -1.19
CA LEU A 240 -6.55 28.90 -1.85
C LEU A 240 -6.50 28.56 -3.34
N ASP A 241 -5.45 28.99 -4.03
CA ASP A 241 -5.28 28.79 -5.46
C ASP A 241 -5.16 27.28 -5.78
N LEU A 242 -4.34 26.57 -5.03
CA LEU A 242 -4.19 25.10 -5.18
C LEU A 242 -5.51 24.37 -4.85
N ALA A 243 -6.25 24.81 -3.85
CA ALA A 243 -7.55 24.21 -3.54
C ALA A 243 -8.59 24.52 -4.63
N LYS A 244 -8.56 25.68 -5.28
CA LYS A 244 -9.43 26.00 -6.44
C LYS A 244 -9.11 25.13 -7.66
N GLU A 245 -7.87 24.62 -7.77
CA GLU A 245 -7.47 23.63 -8.76
C GLU A 245 -8.00 22.20 -8.46
N GLY A 246 -8.77 22.03 -7.37
CA GLY A 246 -9.30 20.73 -6.97
C GLY A 246 -8.35 19.90 -6.10
N LYS A 247 -7.18 20.45 -5.71
CA LYS A 247 -6.18 19.74 -4.90
C LYS A 247 -6.55 19.71 -3.42
N ARG A 248 -6.23 18.64 -2.71
CA ARG A 248 -6.25 18.56 -1.24
C ARG A 248 -4.93 19.08 -0.71
N VAL A 249 -4.97 20.29 -0.17
CA VAL A 249 -3.79 21.03 0.26
C VAL A 249 -3.67 20.97 1.77
N LEU A 250 -2.52 20.58 2.28
CA LEU A 250 -2.24 20.49 3.71
C LEU A 250 -1.19 21.53 4.10
N ARG A 251 -1.52 22.39 5.05
CA ARG A 251 -0.57 23.25 5.74
C ARG A 251 -0.10 22.55 7.01
N LEU A 252 1.14 22.09 7.01
CA LEU A 252 1.78 21.44 8.15
C LEU A 252 2.59 22.49 8.92
N LYS A 253 2.28 22.70 10.21
CA LYS A 253 2.93 23.67 11.08
C LYS A 253 3.63 23.00 12.25
N GLY A 254 4.87 23.37 12.50
CA GLY A 254 5.70 22.87 13.61
C GLY A 254 5.72 23.79 14.83
N GLY A 255 4.76 24.67 15.02
CA GLY A 255 4.67 25.59 16.15
C GLY A 255 3.27 26.18 16.25
N ASP A 256 3.08 27.13 17.18
CA ASP A 256 1.81 27.83 17.33
C ASP A 256 1.36 28.47 16.01
N PRO A 257 0.07 28.33 15.66
CA PRO A 257 -0.48 28.86 14.41
C PRO A 257 -0.50 30.37 14.34
#